data_199c9810e5c0216a5fff6c648816f66a
#
_entry.id   199c9810e5c0216a5fff6c648816f66a
#
_cell.length_a   1.000
_cell.length_b   1.000
_cell.length_c   1.000
_cell.angle_alpha   90.00
_cell.angle_beta   90.00
_cell.angle_gamma   90.00
#
_symmetry.space_group_name_H-M   'P 1'
#
loop_
_entity.id
_entity.type
_entity.pdbx_description
1 polymer ?
#
loop_
_entity_poly.entity_id
_entity_poly.type
_entity_poly.pdbx_seq_one_letter_code
_entity_poly.pdbx_strand_id
1 'polypeptide(L)'
;MDKKTFIACGLLAFAVSMQAQTKAGGIDKQMMDKITAGSSSTANRALANAIKTNAIDDLARNFKKVGSFDTHFSVETTKQNIHNQKSSGRCWLFSGLNVLRSNFARNHKDTLRVELSHVYLSFHDQLEKANLMLQGVIDNANKPMDDPMVQFFFKSPIGDGGTFCGVADLVDKYGLVPMEVMPESYSAENTSRMASIISSKLREYGLELRKMVANKKPAAAIKARKTEMLGDIYHILTLALGEPVKTFEYAFKDKNGNSVGKPKTYTPQTFRDEVVGRKLNGTFIMAMNDPRREIGRAHV
;
A
#
# COMPACT_ATOMS: atom_id res chain seq x y z
N MET A 1 51.90 16.25 -11.29
CA MET A 1 51.49 14.92 -11.82
C MET A 1 50.85 15.13 -13.17
N ASP A 2 51.42 14.55 -14.17
CA ASP A 2 51.07 14.79 -15.58
C ASP A 2 49.75 14.12 -15.94
N LYS A 3 48.89 14.79 -16.76
CA LYS A 3 47.58 14.22 -17.22
C LYS A 3 47.68 12.82 -17.83
N LYS A 4 48.84 12.49 -18.38
CA LYS A 4 49.13 11.14 -18.93
C LYS A 4 49.24 10.06 -17.86
N THR A 5 49.74 10.36 -16.67
CA THR A 5 49.82 9.46 -15.53
C THR A 5 48.44 9.14 -14.93
N PHE A 6 47.51 10.12 -14.97
CA PHE A 6 46.15 9.92 -14.48
C PHE A 6 45.32 9.00 -15.39
N ILE A 7 45.51 9.10 -16.71
CA ILE A 7 44.83 8.22 -17.69
C ILE A 7 45.35 6.79 -17.62
N ALA A 8 46.65 6.62 -17.40
CA ALA A 8 47.27 5.30 -17.25
C ALA A 8 46.80 4.58 -15.96
N CYS A 9 46.67 5.28 -14.83
CA CYS A 9 46.13 4.73 -13.59
C CYS A 9 44.61 4.41 -13.68
N GLY A 10 43.85 5.23 -14.40
CA GLY A 10 42.39 4.95 -14.63
C GLY A 10 42.18 3.71 -15.49
N LEU A 11 42.98 3.51 -16.54
CA LEU A 11 42.91 2.34 -17.42
C LEU A 11 43.41 1.07 -16.72
N LEU A 12 44.44 1.15 -15.86
CA LEU A 12 44.88 0.01 -15.04
C LEU A 12 43.86 -0.39 -13.99
N ALA A 13 43.16 0.56 -13.36
CA ALA A 13 42.10 0.26 -12.39
C ALA A 13 40.88 -0.42 -13.06
N PHE A 14 40.54 -0.05 -14.30
CA PHE A 14 39.48 -0.70 -15.06
C PHE A 14 39.89 -2.12 -15.55
N ALA A 15 41.15 -2.31 -15.92
CA ALA A 15 41.64 -3.64 -16.32
C ALA A 15 41.73 -4.62 -15.14
N VAL A 16 42.03 -4.14 -13.94
CA VAL A 16 42.08 -4.97 -12.72
C VAL A 16 40.67 -5.40 -12.28
N SER A 17 39.64 -4.56 -12.46
CA SER A 17 38.27 -4.93 -12.12
C SER A 17 37.66 -5.96 -13.08
N MET A 18 38.10 -6.02 -14.35
CA MET A 18 37.70 -7.07 -15.29
C MET A 18 38.44 -8.40 -15.07
N GLN A 19 39.66 -8.39 -14.55
CA GLN A 19 40.39 -9.62 -14.24
C GLN A 19 39.99 -10.28 -12.92
N ALA A 20 39.34 -9.55 -12.00
CA ALA A 20 38.87 -10.13 -10.74
C ALA A 20 37.67 -11.08 -10.92
N GLN A 21 36.95 -11.03 -12.04
CA GLN A 21 35.84 -11.93 -12.35
C GLN A 21 36.26 -13.26 -12.99
N THR A 22 37.56 -13.47 -13.35
CA THR A 22 37.96 -14.56 -14.21
C THR A 22 38.69 -15.72 -13.53
N LYS A 23 39.01 -15.70 -12.23
CA LYS A 23 39.82 -16.73 -11.62
C LYS A 23 39.22 -17.70 -10.62
N ALA A 24 37.97 -17.44 -10.11
CA ALA A 24 37.37 -18.38 -9.15
C ALA A 24 35.83 -18.34 -9.15
N GLY A 25 35.17 -18.35 -10.31
CA GLY A 25 33.69 -18.39 -10.39
C GLY A 25 33.13 -17.84 -11.69
N GLY A 26 33.97 -17.42 -12.62
CA GLY A 26 33.52 -16.97 -13.96
C GLY A 26 33.15 -18.16 -14.85
N ILE A 27 32.26 -17.94 -15.80
CA ILE A 27 31.87 -18.94 -16.80
C ILE A 27 33.05 -19.08 -17.79
N ASP A 28 33.72 -20.23 -17.77
CA ASP A 28 34.78 -20.56 -18.73
C ASP A 28 34.18 -21.17 -20.01
N LYS A 29 35.04 -21.40 -21.00
CA LYS A 29 34.63 -21.96 -22.29
C LYS A 29 34.01 -23.36 -22.14
N GLN A 30 34.57 -24.21 -21.26
CA GLN A 30 34.05 -25.56 -21.05
C GLN A 30 32.65 -25.54 -20.39
N MET A 31 32.45 -24.63 -19.45
CA MET A 31 31.12 -24.38 -18.86
C MET A 31 30.14 -23.87 -19.93
N MET A 32 30.56 -22.92 -20.76
CA MET A 32 29.71 -22.37 -21.82
C MET A 32 29.32 -23.45 -22.83
N ASP A 33 30.24 -24.29 -23.26
CA ASP A 33 29.94 -25.40 -24.17
C ASP A 33 28.94 -26.39 -23.59
N LYS A 34 29.02 -26.69 -22.30
CA LYS A 34 28.04 -27.54 -21.59
C LYS A 34 26.68 -26.85 -21.44
N ILE A 35 26.63 -25.58 -21.08
CA ILE A 35 25.39 -24.82 -20.89
C ILE A 35 24.63 -24.70 -22.22
N THR A 36 25.34 -24.49 -23.32
CA THR A 36 24.73 -24.30 -24.65
C THR A 36 24.34 -25.60 -25.35
N ALA A 37 24.96 -26.72 -25.00
CA ALA A 37 24.73 -28.02 -25.64
C ALA A 37 23.25 -28.50 -25.60
N GLY A 38 22.48 -28.11 -24.57
CA GLY A 38 21.08 -28.49 -24.40
C GLY A 38 20.07 -27.50 -25.02
N SER A 39 20.49 -26.35 -25.56
CA SER A 39 19.61 -25.26 -25.93
C SER A 39 18.96 -25.32 -27.32
N SER A 40 19.38 -26.23 -28.18
CA SER A 40 19.12 -26.23 -29.63
C SER A 40 18.04 -27.21 -30.13
N SER A 41 17.14 -27.71 -29.28
CA SER A 41 16.07 -28.61 -29.72
C SER A 41 15.01 -27.87 -30.56
N THR A 42 14.31 -28.59 -31.44
CA THR A 42 13.19 -28.02 -32.24
C THR A 42 12.06 -27.50 -31.33
N ALA A 43 11.78 -28.20 -30.24
CA ALA A 43 10.80 -27.76 -29.23
C ALA A 43 11.24 -26.44 -28.59
N ASN A 44 12.51 -26.29 -28.22
CA ASN A 44 13.04 -25.05 -27.66
C ASN A 44 12.97 -23.86 -28.63
N ARG A 45 13.15 -24.10 -29.93
CA ARG A 45 13.01 -23.04 -30.94
C ARG A 45 11.56 -22.55 -31.06
N ALA A 46 10.59 -23.47 -31.09
CA ALA A 46 9.18 -23.13 -31.14
C ALA A 46 8.75 -22.34 -29.88
N LEU A 47 9.17 -22.82 -28.69
CA LEU A 47 8.91 -22.13 -27.43
C LEU A 47 9.60 -20.76 -27.37
N ALA A 48 10.85 -20.65 -27.83
CA ALA A 48 11.56 -19.37 -27.88
C ALA A 48 10.85 -18.35 -28.79
N ASN A 49 10.32 -18.79 -29.94
CA ASN A 49 9.56 -17.92 -30.83
C ASN A 49 8.25 -17.46 -30.16
N ALA A 50 7.55 -18.37 -29.48
CA ALA A 50 6.33 -18.03 -28.74
C ALA A 50 6.60 -17.02 -27.61
N ILE A 51 7.65 -17.24 -26.80
CA ILE A 51 8.03 -16.35 -25.69
C ILE A 51 8.49 -14.96 -26.17
N LYS A 52 9.12 -14.86 -27.35
CA LYS A 52 9.56 -13.58 -27.92
C LYS A 52 8.41 -12.68 -28.33
N THR A 53 7.23 -13.23 -28.59
CA THR A 53 6.08 -12.52 -29.14
C THR A 53 4.88 -12.47 -28.20
N ASN A 54 4.90 -13.21 -27.08
CA ASN A 54 3.81 -13.29 -26.12
C ASN A 54 4.34 -13.17 -24.68
N ALA A 55 3.47 -12.74 -23.76
CA ALA A 55 3.77 -12.74 -22.35
C ALA A 55 3.94 -14.18 -21.83
N ILE A 56 4.94 -14.43 -21.01
CA ILE A 56 5.23 -15.76 -20.44
C ILE A 56 4.04 -16.27 -19.63
N ASP A 57 3.38 -15.40 -18.87
CA ASP A 57 2.21 -15.74 -18.05
C ASP A 57 1.03 -16.26 -18.90
N ASP A 58 0.85 -15.73 -20.11
CA ASP A 58 -0.20 -16.20 -21.02
C ASP A 58 0.12 -17.59 -21.59
N LEU A 59 1.39 -17.86 -21.88
CA LEU A 59 1.84 -19.17 -22.35
C LEU A 59 1.82 -20.24 -21.25
N ALA A 60 1.98 -19.84 -20.00
CA ALA A 60 1.96 -20.73 -18.84
C ALA A 60 0.54 -21.15 -18.40
N ARG A 61 -0.51 -20.53 -18.95
CA ARG A 61 -1.90 -20.85 -18.59
C ARG A 61 -2.28 -22.28 -18.98
N ASN A 62 -2.81 -23.00 -18.00
CA ASN A 62 -3.40 -24.31 -18.27
C ASN A 62 -4.84 -24.17 -18.79
N PHE A 63 -5.03 -24.07 -20.08
CA PHE A 63 -6.34 -23.89 -20.71
C PHE A 63 -7.32 -25.06 -20.45
N LYS A 64 -6.83 -26.24 -20.11
CA LYS A 64 -7.72 -27.37 -19.73
C LYS A 64 -8.44 -27.11 -18.41
N LYS A 65 -7.90 -26.24 -17.58
CA LYS A 65 -8.48 -25.86 -16.29
C LYS A 65 -9.20 -24.50 -16.31
N VAL A 66 -9.08 -23.75 -17.38
CA VAL A 66 -9.82 -22.49 -17.53
C VAL A 66 -11.30 -22.81 -17.69
N GLY A 67 -12.13 -22.24 -16.82
CA GLY A 67 -13.57 -22.49 -16.79
C GLY A 67 -14.02 -23.74 -16.01
N SER A 68 -13.09 -24.46 -15.35
CA SER A 68 -13.44 -25.62 -14.49
C SER A 68 -13.79 -25.24 -13.04
N PHE A 69 -13.86 -23.95 -12.74
CA PHE A 69 -14.23 -23.49 -11.40
C PHE A 69 -15.76 -23.48 -11.26
N ASP A 70 -16.25 -24.11 -10.20
CA ASP A 70 -17.64 -23.97 -9.79
C ASP A 70 -17.84 -22.56 -9.24
N THR A 71 -18.72 -21.80 -9.88
CA THR A 71 -19.07 -20.42 -9.50
C THR A 71 -20.37 -20.36 -8.71
N HIS A 72 -20.92 -21.52 -8.31
CA HIS A 72 -22.09 -21.58 -7.46
C HIS A 72 -21.70 -21.40 -6.00
N PHE A 73 -22.31 -20.41 -5.33
CA PHE A 73 -22.13 -20.14 -3.91
C PHE A 73 -23.47 -20.31 -3.19
N SER A 74 -23.47 -21.04 -2.06
CA SER A 74 -24.65 -21.22 -1.22
C SER A 74 -25.05 -19.94 -0.47
N VAL A 75 -24.12 -19.01 -0.29
CA VAL A 75 -24.35 -17.70 0.34
C VAL A 75 -23.66 -16.64 -0.50
N GLU A 76 -24.42 -15.66 -0.93
CA GLU A 76 -23.90 -14.51 -1.67
C GLU A 76 -24.15 -13.23 -0.88
N THR A 77 -23.23 -12.29 -0.98
CA THR A 77 -23.40 -10.93 -0.48
C THR A 77 -24.08 -10.06 -1.54
N THR A 78 -24.68 -8.95 -1.12
CA THR A 78 -25.24 -7.97 -2.05
C THR A 78 -24.17 -7.47 -3.01
N LYS A 79 -24.45 -7.58 -4.32
CA LYS A 79 -23.55 -7.06 -5.36
C LYS A 79 -23.36 -5.56 -5.21
N GLN A 80 -22.12 -5.14 -5.22
CA GLN A 80 -21.70 -3.74 -5.14
C GLN A 80 -20.92 -3.33 -6.40
N ASN A 81 -20.84 -2.03 -6.66
CA ASN A 81 -19.98 -1.49 -7.70
C ASN A 81 -18.51 -1.81 -7.39
N ILE A 82 -17.76 -2.17 -8.42
CA ILE A 82 -16.32 -2.42 -8.32
C ILE A 82 -15.58 -1.10 -8.39
N HIS A 83 -14.72 -0.84 -7.41
CA HIS A 83 -13.79 0.29 -7.43
C HIS A 83 -12.38 -0.19 -7.73
N ASN A 84 -11.70 0.53 -8.61
CA ASN A 84 -10.32 0.24 -8.99
C ASN A 84 -9.37 1.08 -8.13
N GLN A 85 -8.49 0.43 -7.36
CA GLN A 85 -7.48 1.11 -6.54
C GLN A 85 -6.35 1.76 -7.35
N LYS A 86 -6.29 1.50 -8.67
CA LYS A 86 -5.24 1.99 -9.58
C LYS A 86 -3.82 1.60 -9.09
N SER A 87 -2.87 2.51 -9.26
CA SER A 87 -1.46 2.34 -8.86
C SER A 87 -1.24 2.71 -7.38
N SER A 88 -2.01 2.06 -6.49
CA SER A 88 -1.88 2.23 -5.03
C SER A 88 -1.94 0.88 -4.31
N GLY A 89 -1.35 0.76 -3.12
CA GLY A 89 -1.38 -0.43 -2.28
C GLY A 89 -2.54 -0.46 -1.28
N ARG A 90 -3.68 0.18 -1.58
CA ARG A 90 -4.83 0.34 -0.69
C ARG A 90 -5.86 -0.79 -0.76
N CYS A 91 -5.52 -1.97 -1.32
CA CYS A 91 -6.45 -3.09 -1.48
C CYS A 91 -7.15 -3.50 -0.18
N TRP A 92 -6.45 -3.47 0.94
CA TRP A 92 -6.99 -3.76 2.27
C TRP A 92 -8.12 -2.81 2.67
N LEU A 93 -7.96 -1.51 2.34
CA LEU A 93 -8.94 -0.47 2.62
C LEU A 93 -10.17 -0.61 1.71
N PHE A 94 -9.92 -0.83 0.40
CA PHE A 94 -11.01 -1.09 -0.57
C PHE A 94 -11.83 -2.32 -0.17
N SER A 95 -11.17 -3.42 0.19
CA SER A 95 -11.84 -4.64 0.66
C SER A 95 -12.63 -4.40 1.94
N GLY A 96 -12.04 -3.71 2.92
CA GLY A 96 -12.71 -3.40 4.18
C GLY A 96 -13.96 -2.52 3.98
N LEU A 97 -13.87 -1.46 3.17
CA LEU A 97 -15.01 -0.61 2.87
C LEU A 97 -16.09 -1.33 2.05
N ASN A 98 -15.72 -2.25 1.16
CA ASN A 98 -16.69 -3.08 0.44
C ASN A 98 -17.51 -3.96 1.39
N VAL A 99 -16.90 -4.51 2.45
CA VAL A 99 -17.63 -5.25 3.49
C VAL A 99 -18.64 -4.34 4.19
N LEU A 100 -18.26 -3.12 4.54
CA LEU A 100 -19.17 -2.17 5.20
C LEU A 100 -20.32 -1.77 4.27
N ARG A 101 -20.04 -1.49 3.00
CA ARG A 101 -21.05 -1.15 1.98
C ARG A 101 -22.06 -2.31 1.78
N SER A 102 -21.55 -3.54 1.67
CA SER A 102 -22.41 -4.71 1.51
C SER A 102 -23.28 -4.95 2.74
N ASN A 103 -22.74 -4.78 3.95
CA ASN A 103 -23.49 -4.89 5.18
C ASN A 103 -24.56 -3.78 5.30
N PHE A 104 -24.22 -2.55 4.93
CA PHE A 104 -25.19 -1.45 4.89
C PHE A 104 -26.37 -1.76 3.97
N ALA A 105 -26.10 -2.17 2.72
CA ALA A 105 -27.15 -2.53 1.77
C ALA A 105 -28.04 -3.65 2.30
N ARG A 106 -27.44 -4.73 2.83
CA ARG A 106 -28.17 -5.86 3.43
C ARG A 106 -29.06 -5.40 4.61
N ASN A 107 -28.54 -4.58 5.50
CA ASN A 107 -29.31 -4.08 6.64
C ASN A 107 -30.51 -3.21 6.23
N HIS A 108 -30.42 -2.59 5.05
CA HIS A 108 -31.49 -1.82 4.44
C HIS A 108 -32.29 -2.62 3.39
N LYS A 109 -32.29 -3.97 3.46
CA LYS A 109 -33.03 -4.86 2.55
C LYS A 109 -32.77 -4.55 1.07
N ASP A 110 -31.54 -4.19 0.74
CA ASP A 110 -31.08 -3.82 -0.60
C ASP A 110 -31.77 -2.60 -1.24
N THR A 111 -32.45 -1.79 -0.45
CA THR A 111 -33.11 -0.56 -0.95
C THR A 111 -32.17 0.64 -1.01
N LEU A 112 -31.17 0.70 -0.13
CA LEU A 112 -30.19 1.79 -0.07
C LEU A 112 -28.79 1.35 -0.45
N ARG A 113 -28.03 2.29 -0.98
CA ARG A 113 -26.62 2.16 -1.32
C ARG A 113 -25.81 3.31 -0.73
N VAL A 114 -24.56 3.04 -0.46
CA VAL A 114 -23.57 4.04 -0.03
C VAL A 114 -22.24 3.76 -0.71
N GLU A 115 -21.61 4.79 -1.23
CA GLU A 115 -20.25 4.78 -1.72
C GLU A 115 -19.37 5.52 -0.72
N LEU A 116 -18.30 4.86 -0.25
CA LEU A 116 -17.44 5.37 0.82
C LEU A 116 -16.12 5.90 0.25
N SER A 117 -15.64 7.00 0.79
CA SER A 117 -14.38 7.61 0.39
C SER A 117 -13.19 6.79 0.90
N HIS A 118 -12.42 6.25 -0.01
CA HIS A 118 -11.14 5.59 0.31
C HIS A 118 -10.06 6.64 0.63
N VAL A 119 -10.11 7.80 -0.02
CA VAL A 119 -9.14 8.89 0.17
C VAL A 119 -9.20 9.43 1.59
N TYR A 120 -10.41 9.61 2.14
CA TYR A 120 -10.59 10.10 3.49
C TYR A 120 -9.85 9.26 4.53
N LEU A 121 -10.06 7.94 4.51
CA LEU A 121 -9.37 7.04 5.45
C LEU A 121 -7.89 6.86 5.11
N SER A 122 -7.53 6.86 3.83
CA SER A 122 -6.12 6.80 3.41
C SER A 122 -5.32 8.01 3.90
N PHE A 123 -5.92 9.20 3.89
CA PHE A 123 -5.32 10.41 4.46
C PHE A 123 -4.93 10.19 5.93
N HIS A 124 -5.89 9.72 6.72
CA HIS A 124 -5.67 9.48 8.15
C HIS A 124 -4.70 8.33 8.42
N ASP A 125 -4.75 7.27 7.61
CA ASP A 125 -3.80 6.16 7.68
C ASP A 125 -2.34 6.63 7.49
N GLN A 126 -2.10 7.45 6.46
CA GLN A 126 -0.76 7.98 6.21
C GLN A 126 -0.27 8.90 7.32
N LEU A 127 -1.17 9.72 7.89
CA LEU A 127 -0.84 10.58 9.03
C LEU A 127 -0.52 9.76 10.29
N GLU A 128 -1.29 8.70 10.58
CA GLU A 128 -1.04 7.80 11.70
C GLU A 128 0.28 7.03 11.54
N LYS A 129 0.58 6.57 10.34
CA LYS A 129 1.86 5.90 10.04
C LYS A 129 3.04 6.85 10.20
N ALA A 130 2.90 8.11 9.78
CA ALA A 130 3.90 9.14 10.02
C ALA A 130 4.11 9.37 11.53
N ASN A 131 3.03 9.47 12.30
CA ASN A 131 3.09 9.59 13.75
C ASN A 131 3.76 8.37 14.41
N LEU A 132 3.42 7.16 13.97
CA LEU A 132 4.02 5.91 14.46
C LEU A 132 5.53 5.87 14.18
N MET A 133 5.95 6.24 12.98
CA MET A 133 7.36 6.32 12.60
C MET A 133 8.13 7.30 13.49
N LEU A 134 7.65 8.53 13.63
CA LEU A 134 8.31 9.54 14.45
C LEU A 134 8.36 9.15 15.93
N GLN A 135 7.29 8.54 16.46
CA GLN A 135 7.28 8.05 17.84
C GLN A 135 8.25 6.89 18.01
N GLY A 136 8.23 5.92 17.10
CA GLY A 136 9.14 4.78 17.14
C GLY A 136 10.61 5.19 17.08
N VAL A 137 10.93 6.25 16.33
CA VAL A 137 12.29 6.81 16.30
C VAL A 137 12.66 7.47 17.62
N ILE A 138 11.74 8.19 18.29
CA ILE A 138 11.97 8.77 19.62
C ILE A 138 12.22 7.66 20.63
N ASP A 139 11.36 6.63 20.68
CA ASP A 139 11.42 5.54 21.65
C ASP A 139 12.70 4.69 21.50
N ASN A 140 13.27 4.65 20.30
CA ASN A 140 14.50 3.92 20.00
C ASN A 140 15.71 4.84 19.78
N ALA A 141 15.63 6.12 20.18
CA ALA A 141 16.69 7.09 19.89
C ALA A 141 18.04 6.75 20.55
N ASN A 142 18.05 6.01 21.65
CA ASN A 142 19.27 5.57 22.35
C ASN A 142 19.96 4.36 21.68
N LYS A 143 19.29 3.68 20.75
CA LYS A 143 19.86 2.55 20.03
C LYS A 143 20.70 3.04 18.85
N PRO A 144 21.74 2.29 18.43
CA PRO A 144 22.55 2.66 17.26
C PRO A 144 21.74 2.58 15.95
N MET A 145 22.28 3.19 14.89
CA MET A 145 21.57 3.27 13.59
C MET A 145 21.44 1.92 12.88
N ASP A 146 22.28 0.95 13.22
CA ASP A 146 22.26 -0.43 12.70
C ASP A 146 21.35 -1.37 13.51
N ASP A 147 20.75 -0.90 14.60
CA ASP A 147 19.71 -1.67 15.32
C ASP A 147 18.55 -1.99 14.38
N PRO A 148 18.09 -3.26 14.31
CA PRO A 148 17.02 -3.67 13.39
C PRO A 148 15.73 -2.87 13.50
N MET A 149 15.35 -2.44 14.71
CA MET A 149 14.14 -1.63 14.93
C MET A 149 14.32 -0.21 14.42
N VAL A 150 15.49 0.39 14.62
CA VAL A 150 15.82 1.72 14.07
C VAL A 150 15.80 1.65 12.54
N GLN A 151 16.47 0.64 11.97
CA GLN A 151 16.48 0.44 10.52
C GLN A 151 15.09 0.22 9.94
N PHE A 152 14.21 -0.51 10.64
CA PHE A 152 12.82 -0.71 10.20
C PHE A 152 12.12 0.63 9.96
N PHE A 153 12.17 1.57 10.92
CA PHE A 153 11.54 2.88 10.78
C PHE A 153 12.17 3.74 9.66
N PHE A 154 13.49 3.71 9.52
CA PHE A 154 14.16 4.52 8.50
C PHE A 154 14.09 3.91 7.09
N LYS A 155 14.04 2.59 6.97
CA LYS A 155 13.94 1.91 5.67
C LYS A 155 12.57 2.10 5.03
N SER A 156 11.51 1.96 5.81
CA SER A 156 10.12 2.04 5.34
C SER A 156 9.28 2.95 6.26
N PRO A 157 9.47 4.28 6.18
CA PRO A 157 8.80 5.23 7.07
C PRO A 157 7.28 5.20 7.01
N ILE A 158 6.74 5.03 5.80
CA ILE A 158 5.31 4.84 5.53
C ILE A 158 5.12 3.87 4.36
N GLY A 159 3.90 3.39 4.18
CA GLY A 159 3.51 2.56 3.05
C GLY A 159 1.99 2.43 2.97
N ASP A 160 1.48 2.00 1.82
CA ASP A 160 0.04 1.90 1.56
C ASP A 160 -0.62 0.67 2.20
N GLY A 161 0.17 -0.35 2.56
CA GLY A 161 -0.33 -1.61 3.07
C GLY A 161 -1.03 -1.49 4.43
N GLY A 162 -1.96 -2.39 4.69
CA GLY A 162 -2.69 -2.46 5.96
C GLY A 162 -3.49 -3.75 6.08
N THR A 163 -4.31 -3.82 7.13
CA THR A 163 -5.16 -4.97 7.46
C THR A 163 -6.57 -4.50 7.79
N PHE A 164 -7.50 -5.44 7.93
CA PHE A 164 -8.87 -5.12 8.36
C PHE A 164 -8.90 -4.48 9.76
N CYS A 165 -8.02 -4.86 10.68
CA CYS A 165 -7.92 -4.18 11.97
C CYS A 165 -7.63 -2.70 11.81
N GLY A 166 -6.74 -2.34 10.87
CA GLY A 166 -6.48 -0.94 10.54
C GLY A 166 -7.71 -0.23 9.97
N VAL A 167 -8.54 -0.90 9.14
CA VAL A 167 -9.83 -0.32 8.70
C VAL A 167 -10.72 -0.05 9.89
N ALA A 168 -10.88 -1.02 10.80
CA ALA A 168 -11.73 -0.87 11.98
C ALA A 168 -11.28 0.28 12.87
N ASP A 169 -9.99 0.37 13.15
CA ASP A 169 -9.41 1.44 13.98
C ASP A 169 -9.60 2.83 13.35
N LEU A 170 -9.37 2.95 12.03
CA LEU A 170 -9.55 4.21 11.31
C LEU A 170 -11.01 4.64 11.29
N VAL A 171 -11.93 3.70 11.00
CA VAL A 171 -13.37 3.95 10.97
C VAL A 171 -13.87 4.36 12.36
N ASP A 172 -13.45 3.67 13.40
CA ASP A 172 -13.86 3.99 14.77
C ASP A 172 -13.30 5.33 15.25
N LYS A 173 -12.08 5.69 14.86
CA LYS A 173 -11.42 6.93 15.28
C LYS A 173 -11.84 8.14 14.45
N TYR A 174 -11.87 8.02 13.13
CA TYR A 174 -12.07 9.14 12.21
C TYR A 174 -13.46 9.19 11.58
N GLY A 175 -14.22 8.11 11.66
CA GLY A 175 -15.54 8.02 11.03
C GLY A 175 -15.48 7.66 9.55
N LEU A 176 -16.55 7.95 8.83
CA LEU A 176 -16.71 7.67 7.40
C LEU A 176 -17.20 8.92 6.66
N VAL A 177 -16.88 9.00 5.38
CA VAL A 177 -17.29 10.07 4.48
C VAL A 177 -17.75 9.45 3.15
N PRO A 178 -18.83 9.96 2.53
CA PRO A 178 -19.22 9.52 1.18
C PRO A 178 -18.13 9.84 0.15
N MET A 179 -18.02 8.99 -0.88
CA MET A 179 -17.02 9.16 -1.94
C MET A 179 -17.21 10.48 -2.71
N GLU A 180 -18.45 10.93 -2.90
CA GLU A 180 -18.72 12.18 -3.60
C GLU A 180 -18.32 13.45 -2.82
N VAL A 181 -18.17 13.33 -1.49
CA VAL A 181 -17.74 14.43 -0.61
C VAL A 181 -16.22 14.57 -0.59
N MET A 182 -15.51 13.46 -0.63
CA MET A 182 -14.04 13.43 -0.77
C MET A 182 -13.66 12.37 -1.80
N PRO A 183 -13.68 12.74 -3.08
CA PRO A 183 -13.40 11.82 -4.20
C PRO A 183 -11.92 11.47 -4.33
N GLU A 184 -11.63 10.45 -5.14
CA GLU A 184 -10.26 10.08 -5.49
C GLU A 184 -9.53 11.24 -6.17
N SER A 185 -8.25 11.41 -5.84
CA SER A 185 -7.34 12.36 -6.47
C SER A 185 -6.30 11.61 -7.31
N TYR A 186 -5.61 12.32 -8.21
CA TYR A 186 -4.50 11.73 -8.96
C TYR A 186 -3.44 11.11 -8.03
N SER A 187 -3.09 11.78 -6.95
CA SER A 187 -2.10 11.29 -5.98
C SER A 187 -2.62 10.11 -5.15
N ALA A 188 -3.92 10.02 -4.92
CA ALA A 188 -4.55 8.84 -4.30
C ALA A 188 -4.51 7.62 -5.23
N GLU A 189 -4.75 7.85 -6.53
CA GLU A 189 -4.65 6.79 -7.55
C GLU A 189 -3.19 6.41 -7.91
N ASN A 190 -2.20 7.26 -7.59
CA ASN A 190 -0.77 7.09 -7.91
C ASN A 190 0.10 7.47 -6.71
N THR A 191 0.08 6.65 -5.66
CA THR A 191 0.62 6.99 -4.33
C THR A 191 2.13 7.07 -4.24
N SER A 192 2.87 6.42 -5.14
CA SER A 192 4.34 6.23 -5.02
C SER A 192 5.11 7.55 -4.86
N ARG A 193 4.75 8.60 -5.63
CA ARG A 193 5.48 9.88 -5.58
C ARG A 193 5.23 10.61 -4.26
N MET A 194 3.98 10.68 -3.82
CA MET A 194 3.61 11.27 -2.53
C MET A 194 4.29 10.53 -1.38
N ALA A 195 4.23 9.20 -1.37
CA ALA A 195 4.88 8.37 -0.36
C ALA A 195 6.40 8.58 -0.32
N SER A 196 7.06 8.73 -1.47
CA SER A 196 8.49 9.03 -1.57
C SER A 196 8.85 10.38 -0.93
N ILE A 197 8.07 11.42 -1.20
CA ILE A 197 8.27 12.76 -0.62
C ILE A 197 8.11 12.73 0.90
N ILE A 198 7.02 12.13 1.39
CA ILE A 198 6.74 12.00 2.82
C ILE A 198 7.83 11.15 3.49
N SER A 199 8.23 10.03 2.89
CA SER A 199 9.30 9.18 3.43
C SER A 199 10.64 9.91 3.56
N SER A 200 10.99 10.75 2.59
CA SER A 200 12.21 11.55 2.64
C SER A 200 12.15 12.57 3.78
N LYS A 201 11.00 13.24 3.93
CA LYS A 201 10.79 14.21 5.01
C LYS A 201 10.79 13.56 6.39
N LEU A 202 10.16 12.39 6.52
CA LEU A 202 10.14 11.63 7.78
C LEU A 202 11.55 11.14 8.19
N ARG A 203 12.41 10.78 7.24
CA ARG A 203 13.82 10.44 7.54
C ARG A 203 14.59 11.64 8.08
N GLU A 204 14.43 12.81 7.46
CA GLU A 204 15.00 14.07 7.95
C GLU A 204 14.56 14.36 9.38
N TYR A 205 13.26 14.32 9.63
CA TYR A 205 12.66 14.53 10.94
C TYR A 205 13.10 13.49 11.98
N GLY A 206 13.18 12.23 11.57
CA GLY A 206 13.67 11.17 12.44
C GLY A 206 15.09 11.40 12.92
N LEU A 207 15.99 11.87 12.05
CA LEU A 207 17.36 12.22 12.43
C LEU A 207 17.40 13.44 13.37
N GLU A 208 16.56 14.45 13.13
CA GLU A 208 16.43 15.61 14.02
C GLU A 208 15.94 15.19 15.41
N LEU A 209 14.87 14.39 15.50
CA LEU A 209 14.35 13.91 16.77
C LEU A 209 15.37 13.08 17.56
N ARG A 210 16.11 12.20 16.90
CA ARG A 210 17.21 11.45 17.53
C ARG A 210 18.27 12.38 18.10
N LYS A 211 18.66 13.43 17.36
CA LYS A 211 19.59 14.46 17.84
C LYS A 211 19.04 15.21 19.05
N MET A 212 17.75 15.54 19.06
CA MET A 212 17.12 16.19 20.23
C MET A 212 17.17 15.30 21.47
N VAL A 213 16.89 13.99 21.34
CA VAL A 213 17.00 13.03 22.46
C VAL A 213 18.45 12.91 22.92
N ALA A 214 19.41 12.74 22.00
CA ALA A 214 20.85 12.67 22.35
C ALA A 214 21.34 13.92 23.09
N ASN A 215 20.82 15.09 22.73
CA ASN A 215 21.10 16.37 23.39
C ASN A 215 20.26 16.58 24.67
N LYS A 216 19.56 15.56 25.16
CA LYS A 216 18.75 15.59 26.39
C LYS A 216 17.74 16.74 26.43
N LYS A 217 17.14 17.10 25.27
CA LYS A 217 16.08 18.09 25.22
C LYS A 217 14.87 17.64 26.05
N PRO A 218 14.14 18.55 26.71
CA PRO A 218 12.94 18.20 27.49
C PRO A 218 11.91 17.44 26.64
N ALA A 219 11.25 16.45 27.21
CA ALA A 219 10.21 15.64 26.52
C ALA A 219 9.10 16.52 25.91
N ALA A 220 8.71 17.60 26.58
CA ALA A 220 7.74 18.57 26.08
C ALA A 220 8.22 19.25 24.79
N ALA A 221 9.50 19.61 24.70
CA ALA A 221 10.07 20.22 23.49
C ALA A 221 10.13 19.22 22.32
N ILE A 222 10.48 17.95 22.60
CA ILE A 222 10.48 16.87 21.59
C ILE A 222 9.04 16.63 21.09
N LYS A 223 8.06 16.57 21.99
CA LYS A 223 6.63 16.40 21.62
C LYS A 223 6.12 17.59 20.78
N ALA A 224 6.45 18.82 21.18
CA ALA A 224 6.07 20.01 20.42
C ALA A 224 6.66 19.96 19.00
N ARG A 225 7.94 19.64 18.87
CA ARG A 225 8.58 19.53 17.56
C ARG A 225 7.99 18.42 16.70
N LYS A 226 7.71 17.24 17.28
CA LYS A 226 7.00 16.17 16.58
C LYS A 226 5.64 16.63 16.05
N THR A 227 4.91 17.44 16.84
CA THR A 227 3.60 17.96 16.43
C THR A 227 3.73 18.91 15.22
N GLU A 228 4.74 19.79 15.20
CA GLU A 228 5.03 20.65 14.05
C GLU A 228 5.35 19.82 12.81
N MET A 229 6.22 18.81 12.96
CA MET A 229 6.57 17.87 11.88
C MET A 229 5.34 17.15 11.30
N LEU A 230 4.41 16.72 12.17
CA LEU A 230 3.14 16.13 11.72
C LEU A 230 2.25 17.15 11.03
N GLY A 231 2.30 18.43 11.41
CA GLY A 231 1.64 19.53 10.69
C GLY A 231 2.13 19.68 9.26
N ASP A 232 3.44 19.57 9.04
CA ASP A 232 4.02 19.60 7.69
C ASP A 232 3.58 18.39 6.86
N ILE A 233 3.52 17.19 7.48
CA ILE A 233 3.02 15.99 6.80
C ILE A 233 1.53 16.14 6.46
N TYR A 234 0.73 16.65 7.39
CA TYR A 234 -0.68 16.96 7.16
C TYR A 234 -0.85 17.90 5.96
N HIS A 235 -0.03 18.95 5.88
CA HIS A 235 -0.07 19.89 4.76
C HIS A 235 0.27 19.21 3.42
N ILE A 236 1.29 18.35 3.37
CA ILE A 236 1.62 17.59 2.15
C ILE A 236 0.43 16.68 1.76
N LEU A 237 -0.18 16.00 2.72
CA LEU A 237 -1.35 15.15 2.47
C LEU A 237 -2.54 15.98 1.97
N THR A 238 -2.79 17.16 2.53
CA THR A 238 -3.85 18.07 2.09
C THR A 238 -3.66 18.51 0.64
N LEU A 239 -2.44 18.85 0.24
CA LEU A 239 -2.13 19.22 -1.14
C LEU A 239 -2.31 18.05 -2.12
N ALA A 240 -2.03 16.83 -1.69
CA ALA A 240 -2.07 15.65 -2.55
C ALA A 240 -3.46 14.98 -2.62
N LEU A 241 -4.17 14.94 -1.50
CA LEU A 241 -5.39 14.15 -1.32
C LEU A 241 -6.64 15.00 -1.10
N GLY A 242 -6.49 16.29 -0.82
CA GLY A 242 -7.56 17.18 -0.37
C GLY A 242 -7.66 17.25 1.16
N GLU A 243 -8.28 18.30 1.67
CA GLU A 243 -8.47 18.48 3.11
C GLU A 243 -9.64 17.63 3.61
N PRO A 244 -9.45 16.85 4.68
CA PRO A 244 -10.54 16.09 5.28
C PRO A 244 -11.68 16.97 5.76
N VAL A 245 -12.91 16.63 5.36
CA VAL A 245 -14.09 17.40 5.73
C VAL A 245 -14.47 17.20 7.19
N LYS A 246 -14.98 18.25 7.83
CA LYS A 246 -15.48 18.23 9.22
C LYS A 246 -16.98 17.98 9.28
N THR A 247 -17.71 18.53 8.33
CA THR A 247 -19.16 18.38 8.18
C THR A 247 -19.51 18.36 6.70
N PHE A 248 -20.60 17.70 6.35
CA PHE A 248 -21.11 17.62 4.98
C PHE A 248 -22.61 17.32 4.98
N GLU A 249 -23.28 17.65 3.88
CA GLU A 249 -24.66 17.25 3.64
C GLU A 249 -24.70 16.01 2.75
N TYR A 250 -25.56 15.05 3.09
CA TYR A 250 -25.70 13.82 2.34
C TYR A 250 -27.13 13.26 2.43
N ALA A 251 -27.62 12.71 1.33
CA ALA A 251 -28.79 11.86 1.26
C ALA A 251 -28.38 10.50 0.70
N PHE A 252 -28.77 9.41 1.37
CA PHE A 252 -28.52 8.06 0.86
C PHE A 252 -29.18 7.86 -0.50
N LYS A 253 -28.64 6.95 -1.30
CA LYS A 253 -29.11 6.69 -2.66
C LYS A 253 -29.78 5.32 -2.76
N ASP A 254 -30.72 5.19 -3.66
CA ASP A 254 -31.28 3.91 -4.05
C ASP A 254 -30.31 3.14 -4.98
N LYS A 255 -30.72 1.94 -5.38
CA LYS A 255 -29.94 1.12 -6.33
C LYS A 255 -29.73 1.75 -7.72
N ASN A 256 -30.53 2.75 -8.07
CA ASN A 256 -30.47 3.47 -9.34
C ASN A 256 -29.66 4.78 -9.23
N GLY A 257 -29.16 5.11 -8.03
CA GLY A 257 -28.41 6.33 -7.77
C GLY A 257 -29.25 7.55 -7.43
N ASN A 258 -30.57 7.42 -7.26
CA ASN A 258 -31.46 8.52 -6.89
C ASN A 258 -31.39 8.76 -5.39
N SER A 259 -31.38 10.01 -4.96
CA SER A 259 -31.41 10.37 -3.55
C SER A 259 -32.74 9.97 -2.88
N VAL A 260 -32.63 9.35 -1.71
CA VAL A 260 -33.76 8.92 -0.90
C VAL A 260 -33.91 9.85 0.30
N GLY A 261 -34.98 10.60 0.33
CA GLY A 261 -35.26 11.60 1.37
C GLY A 261 -34.52 12.92 1.16
N LYS A 262 -34.56 13.78 2.18
CA LYS A 262 -33.86 15.07 2.18
C LYS A 262 -32.42 14.89 2.67
N PRO A 263 -31.44 15.66 2.15
CA PRO A 263 -30.10 15.69 2.71
C PRO A 263 -30.13 16.05 4.20
N LYS A 264 -29.28 15.39 4.96
CA LYS A 264 -28.98 15.67 6.37
C LYS A 264 -27.53 16.10 6.51
N THR A 265 -27.27 16.94 7.51
CA THR A 265 -25.91 17.34 7.87
C THR A 265 -25.28 16.26 8.75
N TYR A 266 -24.07 15.84 8.39
CA TYR A 266 -23.28 14.83 9.11
C TYR A 266 -21.92 15.37 9.49
N THR A 267 -21.37 14.83 10.58
CA THR A 267 -19.94 14.71 10.78
C THR A 267 -19.50 13.32 10.31
N PRO A 268 -18.21 13.08 10.06
CA PRO A 268 -17.72 11.74 9.71
C PRO A 268 -18.13 10.67 10.74
N GLN A 269 -18.18 11.02 12.03
CA GLN A 269 -18.57 10.10 13.11
C GLN A 269 -20.06 9.79 13.08
N THR A 270 -20.92 10.79 12.94
CA THR A 270 -22.37 10.57 12.87
C THR A 270 -22.77 9.81 11.59
N PHE A 271 -22.08 10.06 10.49
CA PHE A 271 -22.28 9.30 9.27
C PHE A 271 -21.83 7.82 9.43
N ARG A 272 -20.66 7.58 10.07
CA ARG A 272 -20.23 6.23 10.42
C ARG A 272 -21.29 5.51 11.27
N ASP A 273 -21.85 6.17 12.27
CA ASP A 273 -22.87 5.57 13.15
C ASP A 273 -24.13 5.17 12.37
N GLU A 274 -24.54 5.94 11.37
CA GLU A 274 -25.67 5.59 10.51
C GLU A 274 -25.35 4.47 9.51
N VAL A 275 -24.12 4.41 8.99
CA VAL A 275 -23.68 3.38 8.03
C VAL A 275 -23.39 2.05 8.71
N VAL A 276 -22.70 2.05 9.82
CA VAL A 276 -22.19 0.85 10.49
C VAL A 276 -23.07 0.42 11.67
N GLY A 277 -23.67 1.37 12.37
CA GLY A 277 -24.56 1.15 13.51
C GLY A 277 -23.88 0.67 14.78
N ARG A 278 -22.57 0.46 14.77
CA ARG A 278 -21.78 -0.02 15.93
C ARG A 278 -20.31 0.33 15.78
N LYS A 279 -19.55 0.25 16.86
CA LYS A 279 -18.09 0.26 16.80
C LYS A 279 -17.59 -1.04 16.18
N LEU A 280 -16.60 -0.94 15.31
CA LEU A 280 -15.95 -2.10 14.68
C LEU A 280 -14.88 -2.70 15.60
N ASN A 281 -14.40 -1.95 16.56
CA ASN A 281 -13.48 -2.41 17.61
C ASN A 281 -14.13 -3.57 18.38
N GLY A 282 -13.53 -4.76 18.36
CA GLY A 282 -14.13 -5.99 18.88
C GLY A 282 -14.91 -6.83 17.87
N THR A 283 -14.93 -6.42 16.58
CA THR A 283 -15.45 -7.26 15.50
C THR A 283 -14.36 -8.26 15.06
N PHE A 284 -14.76 -9.52 14.84
CA PHE A 284 -13.85 -10.57 14.40
C PHE A 284 -14.01 -10.83 12.91
N ILE A 285 -12.88 -11.04 12.22
CA ILE A 285 -12.85 -11.73 10.95
C ILE A 285 -12.41 -13.16 11.23
N MET A 286 -13.20 -14.13 10.78
CA MET A 286 -12.75 -15.50 10.71
C MET A 286 -12.14 -15.73 9.34
N ALA A 287 -10.82 -15.90 9.28
CA ALA A 287 -10.12 -16.33 8.09
C ALA A 287 -9.78 -17.80 8.20
N MET A 288 -10.22 -18.59 7.23
CA MET A 288 -9.85 -20.00 7.13
C MET A 288 -8.87 -20.17 5.98
N ASN A 289 -7.66 -20.63 6.29
CA ASN A 289 -6.73 -21.09 5.27
C ASN A 289 -7.04 -22.55 4.96
N ASP A 290 -7.60 -22.82 3.78
CA ASP A 290 -7.82 -24.19 3.30
C ASP A 290 -6.57 -24.63 2.52
N PRO A 291 -5.78 -25.61 3.03
CA PRO A 291 -4.57 -26.07 2.37
C PRO A 291 -4.86 -26.98 1.16
N ARG A 292 -6.11 -27.29 0.84
CA ARG A 292 -6.47 -28.10 -0.31
C ARG A 292 -6.05 -27.39 -1.60
N ARG A 293 -5.25 -28.07 -2.40
CA ARG A 293 -4.67 -27.52 -3.64
C ARG A 293 -5.71 -27.19 -4.72
N GLU A 294 -6.89 -27.74 -4.61
CA GLU A 294 -7.95 -27.61 -5.63
C GLU A 294 -8.74 -26.31 -5.51
N ILE A 295 -8.70 -25.70 -4.35
CA ILE A 295 -9.28 -24.37 -4.14
C ILE A 295 -8.21 -23.37 -4.52
N GLY A 296 -8.40 -22.68 -5.63
CA GLY A 296 -7.53 -21.59 -6.04
C GLY A 296 -7.35 -20.61 -4.88
N ARG A 297 -6.13 -20.11 -4.69
CA ARG A 297 -5.87 -19.04 -3.72
C ARG A 297 -6.72 -17.84 -4.10
N ALA A 298 -7.84 -17.64 -3.43
CA ALA A 298 -8.53 -16.38 -3.48
C ALA A 298 -7.62 -15.37 -2.75
N HIS A 299 -6.96 -14.53 -3.50
CA HIS A 299 -6.43 -13.31 -2.94
C HIS A 299 -7.61 -12.37 -2.75
N VAL A 300 -8.05 -12.26 -1.51
CA VAL A 300 -8.97 -11.24 -1.06
C VAL A 300 -8.22 -9.94 -0.92
#